data_4e293c67ef384106fb31ee958fe8c528
#
_entry.id   4e293c67ef384106fb31ee958fe8c528
#
_cell.length_a   1.000
_cell.length_b   1.000
_cell.length_c   1.000
_cell.angle_alpha   90.00
_cell.angle_beta   90.00
_cell.angle_gamma   90.00
#
_symmetry.space_group_name_H-M   'P 1'
#
loop_
_entity.id
_entity.type
_entity.pdbx_description
1 polymer ?
#
loop_
_entity_poly.entity_id
_entity_poly.type
_entity_poly.pdbx_seq_one_letter_code
_entity_poly.pdbx_strand_id
1 'polypeptide(L)'
;MNNLRVEITLAVKKLSLKPPVEKMLRSNVVYKIECPRCQACYVGQTSRHMKTRLSEHKNKNKPVGNHFKLCRRKLKDCHVEILAQSTRGEAYLLTLEALWIKELRPAINTRDEYKSRTLTIKW
;
A
#
# COMPACT_ATOMS: atom_id res chain seq x y z
N MET A 1 -10.62 5.50 19.26
CA MET A 1 -9.83 5.88 18.08
C MET A 1 -10.45 5.38 16.78
N ASN A 2 -10.91 4.14 16.73
CA ASN A 2 -11.55 3.59 15.53
C ASN A 2 -12.84 4.32 15.17
N ASN A 3 -13.61 4.81 16.15
CA ASN A 3 -14.87 5.51 15.92
C ASN A 3 -14.67 6.83 15.19
N LEU A 4 -13.65 7.60 15.56
CA LEU A 4 -13.35 8.87 14.90
C LEU A 4 -12.98 8.65 13.42
N ARG A 5 -12.17 7.64 13.14
CA ARG A 5 -11.78 7.29 11.76
C ARG A 5 -12.98 6.90 10.92
N VAL A 6 -13.90 6.12 11.47
CA VAL A 6 -15.14 5.71 10.80
C VAL A 6 -16.04 6.91 10.55
N GLU A 7 -16.20 7.81 11.54
CA GLU A 7 -17.02 9.02 11.40
C GLU A 7 -16.48 9.93 10.31
N ILE A 8 -15.18 10.17 10.24
CA ILE A 8 -14.55 10.97 9.18
C ILE A 8 -14.82 10.35 7.82
N THR A 9 -14.67 9.03 7.69
CA THR A 9 -14.91 8.33 6.43
C THR A 9 -16.36 8.46 5.98
N LEU A 10 -17.32 8.31 6.90
CA LEU A 10 -18.74 8.46 6.61
C LEU A 10 -19.10 9.89 6.23
N ALA A 11 -18.55 10.88 6.93
CA ALA A 11 -18.77 12.29 6.62
C ALA A 11 -18.29 12.64 5.23
N VAL A 12 -17.10 12.18 4.85
CA VAL A 12 -16.55 12.41 3.50
C VAL A 12 -17.45 11.79 2.44
N LYS A 13 -17.95 10.57 2.67
CA LYS A 13 -18.86 9.90 1.73
C LYS A 13 -20.18 10.66 1.59
N LYS A 14 -20.73 11.20 2.69
CA LYS A 14 -21.99 11.97 2.65
C LYS A 14 -21.84 13.29 1.93
N LEU A 15 -20.67 13.93 2.04
CA LEU A 15 -20.42 15.24 1.41
C LEU A 15 -20.01 15.10 -0.06
N SER A 16 -19.61 13.93 -0.50
CA SER A 16 -19.16 13.70 -1.86
C SER A 16 -20.35 13.61 -2.81
N LEU A 17 -20.45 14.57 -3.73
CA LEU A 17 -21.45 14.56 -4.81
C LEU A 17 -21.02 13.67 -5.98
N LYS A 18 -19.78 13.24 -6.01
CA LYS A 18 -19.23 12.34 -7.03
C LYS A 18 -18.81 11.05 -6.37
N PRO A 19 -18.97 9.90 -7.05
CA PRO A 19 -18.44 8.64 -6.53
C PRO A 19 -16.94 8.81 -6.26
N PRO A 20 -16.42 8.24 -5.16
CA PRO A 20 -14.97 8.28 -4.93
C PRO A 20 -14.24 7.60 -6.08
N VAL A 21 -13.05 8.10 -6.42
CA VAL A 21 -12.20 7.47 -7.42
C VAL A 21 -11.96 6.03 -6.99
N GLU A 22 -12.23 5.11 -7.91
CA GLU A 22 -12.03 3.70 -7.66
C GLU A 22 -10.60 3.43 -7.18
N LYS A 23 -10.46 2.56 -6.17
CA LYS A 23 -9.17 2.27 -5.53
C LYS A 23 -8.04 2.01 -6.54
N MET A 24 -8.33 1.24 -7.58
CA MET A 24 -7.34 0.86 -8.59
C MET A 24 -6.89 2.01 -9.49
N LEU A 25 -7.67 3.09 -9.55
CA LEU A 25 -7.35 4.27 -10.35
C LEU A 25 -6.70 5.39 -9.53
N ARG A 26 -6.54 5.20 -8.22
CA ARG A 26 -5.87 6.19 -7.37
C ARG A 26 -4.36 6.19 -7.65
N SER A 27 -3.78 7.38 -7.64
CA SER A 27 -2.35 7.61 -7.81
C SER A 27 -1.79 8.34 -6.59
N ASN A 28 -0.48 8.42 -6.48
CA ASN A 28 0.21 9.07 -5.37
C ASN A 28 -0.22 8.48 -4.02
N VAL A 29 -0.11 7.19 -3.89
CA VAL A 29 -0.59 6.45 -2.72
C VAL A 29 0.50 5.61 -2.07
N VAL A 30 0.35 5.43 -0.76
CA VAL A 30 1.01 4.36 0.00
C VAL A 30 -0.07 3.29 0.21
N TYR A 31 0.26 2.06 -0.07
CA TYR A 31 -0.69 0.96 -0.09
C TYR A 31 -0.17 -0.26 0.66
N LYS A 32 -1.09 -1.10 1.09
CA LYS A 32 -0.80 -2.39 1.69
C LYS A 32 -1.44 -3.49 0.85
N ILE A 33 -0.67 -4.51 0.52
CA ILE A 33 -1.16 -5.74 -0.11
C ILE A 33 -1.11 -6.85 0.94
N GLU A 34 -2.22 -7.50 1.18
CA GLU A 34 -2.32 -8.57 2.17
C GLU A 34 -2.67 -9.89 1.51
N CYS A 35 -1.92 -10.94 1.87
CA CYS A 35 -2.19 -12.28 1.39
C CYS A 35 -3.46 -12.83 2.07
N PRO A 36 -4.46 -13.32 1.31
CA PRO A 36 -5.69 -13.81 1.91
C PRO A 36 -5.52 -15.13 2.69
N ARG A 37 -4.41 -15.83 2.46
CA ARG A 37 -4.17 -17.12 3.12
C ARG A 37 -3.46 -16.96 4.46
N CYS A 38 -2.34 -16.24 4.49
CA CYS A 38 -1.48 -16.16 5.69
C CYS A 38 -1.48 -14.78 6.34
N GLN A 39 -2.19 -13.80 5.78
CA GLN A 39 -2.28 -12.42 6.23
C GLN A 39 -0.94 -11.67 6.25
N ALA A 40 0.13 -12.24 5.67
CA ALA A 40 1.36 -11.51 5.48
C ALA A 40 1.11 -10.31 4.56
N CYS A 41 1.74 -9.18 4.82
CA CYS A 41 1.48 -7.98 4.05
C CYS A 41 2.76 -7.37 3.47
N TYR A 42 2.56 -6.56 2.44
CA TYR A 42 3.58 -5.76 1.79
C TYR A 42 3.10 -4.30 1.77
N VAL A 43 3.98 -3.38 2.10
CA VAL A 43 3.72 -1.94 2.02
C VAL A 43 4.58 -1.35 0.92
N GLY A 44 3.96 -0.57 0.04
CA GLY A 44 4.67 0.09 -1.05
C GLY A 44 4.07 1.45 -1.35
N GLN A 45 4.66 2.15 -2.30
CA GLN A 45 4.14 3.42 -2.79
C GLN A 45 4.16 3.45 -4.31
N THR A 46 3.32 4.29 -4.88
CA THR A 46 3.33 4.55 -6.32
C THR A 46 2.84 5.96 -6.61
N SER A 47 3.48 6.63 -7.56
CA SER A 47 2.98 7.88 -8.12
C SER A 47 2.00 7.64 -9.27
N ARG A 48 1.98 6.42 -9.80
CA ARG A 48 1.09 6.00 -10.89
C ARG A 48 -0.19 5.40 -10.33
N HIS A 49 -1.10 4.98 -11.21
CA HIS A 49 -2.31 4.30 -10.78
C HIS A 49 -2.01 3.00 -10.03
N MET A 50 -2.77 2.73 -8.98
CA MET A 50 -2.62 1.50 -8.20
C MET A 50 -2.72 0.26 -9.09
N LYS A 51 -3.61 0.27 -10.06
CA LYS A 51 -3.78 -0.80 -11.04
C LYS A 51 -2.47 -1.14 -11.76
N THR A 52 -1.75 -0.12 -12.23
CA THR A 52 -0.47 -0.29 -12.91
C THR A 52 0.57 -0.88 -11.98
N ARG A 53 0.67 -0.35 -10.79
CA ARG A 53 1.64 -0.83 -9.79
C ARG A 53 1.34 -2.25 -9.35
N LEU A 54 0.07 -2.57 -9.13
CA LEU A 54 -0.33 -3.92 -8.74
C LEU A 54 0.03 -4.94 -9.82
N SER A 55 -0.12 -4.56 -11.09
CA SER A 55 0.27 -5.41 -12.22
C SER A 55 1.76 -5.76 -12.19
N GLU A 56 2.60 -4.82 -11.78
CA GLU A 56 4.05 -5.06 -11.65
C GLU A 56 4.38 -6.07 -10.56
N HIS A 57 3.56 -6.17 -9.53
CA HIS A 57 3.74 -7.13 -8.44
C HIS A 57 3.49 -8.58 -8.85
N LYS A 58 2.97 -8.83 -10.04
CA LYS A 58 2.80 -10.19 -10.57
C LYS A 58 4.15 -10.85 -10.88
N ASN A 59 5.21 -10.07 -11.03
CA ASN A 59 6.54 -10.61 -11.33
C ASN A 59 7.02 -11.49 -10.17
N LYS A 60 7.27 -12.77 -10.48
CA LYS A 60 7.69 -13.78 -9.49
C LYS A 60 9.06 -13.48 -8.87
N ASN A 61 9.86 -12.62 -9.52
CA ASN A 61 11.17 -12.21 -9.00
C ASN A 61 11.05 -11.03 -8.03
N LYS A 62 9.84 -10.48 -7.86
CA LYS A 62 9.57 -9.41 -6.90
C LYS A 62 8.98 -9.99 -5.61
N PRO A 63 9.13 -9.30 -4.47
CA PRO A 63 8.72 -9.85 -3.17
C PRO A 63 7.27 -10.34 -3.12
N VAL A 64 6.32 -9.54 -3.61
CA VAL A 64 4.90 -9.91 -3.58
C VAL A 64 4.61 -11.10 -4.50
N GLY A 65 5.10 -11.05 -5.74
CA GLY A 65 4.89 -12.14 -6.69
C GLY A 65 5.50 -13.45 -6.20
N ASN A 66 6.68 -13.39 -5.60
CA ASN A 66 7.33 -14.55 -5.01
C ASN A 66 6.52 -15.13 -3.86
N HIS A 67 6.03 -14.26 -2.97
CA HIS A 67 5.20 -14.69 -1.84
C HIS A 67 3.94 -15.41 -2.29
N PHE A 68 3.24 -14.84 -3.28
CA PHE A 68 1.99 -15.42 -3.77
C PHE A 68 2.21 -16.75 -4.48
N LYS A 69 3.34 -16.89 -5.17
CA LYS A 69 3.74 -18.18 -5.73
C LYS A 69 3.93 -19.23 -4.63
N LEU A 70 4.65 -18.89 -3.57
CA LEU A 70 4.90 -19.80 -2.44
C LEU A 70 3.62 -20.13 -1.68
N CYS A 71 2.74 -19.17 -1.49
CA CYS A 71 1.45 -19.37 -0.84
C CYS A 71 0.38 -19.98 -1.75
N ARG A 72 0.70 -20.22 -3.03
CA ARG A 72 -0.23 -20.78 -4.02
C ARG A 72 -1.51 -19.97 -4.13
N ARG A 73 -1.40 -18.63 -4.10
CA ARG A 73 -2.52 -17.70 -4.27
C ARG A 73 -2.30 -16.83 -5.48
N LYS A 74 -3.40 -16.34 -6.06
CA LYS A 74 -3.35 -15.42 -7.19
C LYS A 74 -3.38 -13.99 -6.67
N LEU A 75 -2.60 -13.12 -7.28
CA LEU A 75 -2.55 -11.71 -6.90
C LEU A 75 -3.93 -11.05 -6.97
N LYS A 76 -4.77 -11.46 -7.93
CA LYS A 76 -6.13 -10.92 -8.06
C LYS A 76 -7.00 -11.15 -6.82
N ASP A 77 -6.66 -12.11 -5.98
CA ASP A 77 -7.40 -12.45 -4.77
C ASP A 77 -6.86 -11.73 -3.53
N CYS A 78 -5.82 -10.92 -3.68
CA CYS A 78 -5.25 -10.18 -2.55
C CYS A 78 -6.15 -9.05 -2.08
N HIS A 79 -5.96 -8.65 -0.83
CA HIS A 79 -6.58 -7.45 -0.28
C HIS A 79 -5.65 -6.27 -0.45
N VAL A 80 -6.14 -5.21 -1.07
CA VAL A 80 -5.40 -3.96 -1.24
C VAL A 80 -6.06 -2.88 -0.40
N GLU A 81 -5.27 -2.22 0.44
CA GLU A 81 -5.72 -1.09 1.24
C GLU A 81 -4.86 0.12 0.93
N ILE A 82 -5.50 1.27 0.73
CA ILE A 82 -4.79 2.54 0.58
C ILE A 82 -4.56 3.10 1.98
N LEU A 83 -3.30 3.22 2.38
CA LEU A 83 -2.91 3.70 3.70
C LEU A 83 -2.79 5.22 3.77
N ALA A 84 -2.35 5.83 2.67
CA ALA A 84 -2.18 7.28 2.58
C ALA A 84 -2.21 7.71 1.13
N GLN A 85 -2.54 8.97 0.90
CA GLN A 85 -2.53 9.57 -0.43
C GLN A 85 -2.02 11.00 -0.30
N SER A 86 -1.13 11.41 -1.21
CA SER A 86 -0.59 12.77 -1.16
C SER A 86 -0.04 13.18 -2.52
N THR A 87 -0.31 14.43 -2.91
CA THR A 87 0.25 15.04 -4.11
C THR A 87 1.49 15.90 -3.81
N ARG A 88 2.05 15.80 -2.61
CA ARG A 88 3.19 16.64 -2.17
C ARG A 88 4.53 16.22 -2.78
N GLY A 89 4.53 15.20 -3.63
CA GLY A 89 5.70 14.75 -4.33
C GLY A 89 6.20 13.38 -3.89
N GLU A 90 7.11 12.82 -4.69
CA GLU A 90 7.62 11.47 -4.48
C GLU A 90 8.40 11.33 -3.17
N ALA A 91 9.20 12.33 -2.82
CA ALA A 91 9.97 12.30 -1.56
C ALA A 91 9.04 12.19 -0.35
N TYR A 92 7.90 12.89 -0.37
CA TYR A 92 6.93 12.81 0.69
C TYR A 92 6.25 11.44 0.75
N LEU A 93 5.93 10.85 -0.41
CA LEU A 93 5.38 9.49 -0.48
C LEU A 93 6.37 8.47 0.08
N LEU A 94 7.65 8.60 -0.24
CA LEU A 94 8.68 7.71 0.28
C LEU A 94 8.77 7.81 1.81
N THR A 95 8.64 9.00 2.35
CA THR A 95 8.61 9.21 3.80
C THR A 95 7.40 8.52 4.44
N LEU A 96 6.22 8.70 3.86
CA LEU A 96 5.00 8.04 4.34
C LEU A 96 5.12 6.52 4.26
N GLU A 97 5.65 6.00 3.17
CA GLU A 97 5.88 4.56 3.01
C GLU A 97 6.79 4.04 4.11
N ALA A 98 7.90 4.71 4.37
CA ALA A 98 8.85 4.30 5.40
C ALA A 98 8.21 4.31 6.79
N LEU A 99 7.39 5.30 7.10
CA LEU A 99 6.65 5.37 8.36
C LEU A 99 5.68 4.19 8.51
N TRP A 100 4.96 3.84 7.44
CA TRP A 100 4.05 2.71 7.46
C TRP A 100 4.77 1.37 7.55
N ILE A 101 5.93 1.22 6.89
CA ILE A 101 6.76 0.02 7.02
C ILE A 101 7.22 -0.14 8.47
N LYS A 102 7.65 0.94 9.10
CA LYS A 102 8.07 0.92 10.49
C LYS A 102 6.93 0.54 11.43
N GLU A 103 5.73 1.07 11.18
CA GLU A 103 4.55 0.82 12.00
C GLU A 103 4.03 -0.61 11.85
N LEU A 104 3.88 -1.07 10.62
CA LEU A 104 3.25 -2.35 10.32
C LEU A 104 4.22 -3.53 10.28
N ARG A 105 5.51 -3.27 10.08
CA ARG A 105 6.56 -4.30 9.96
C ARG A 105 6.13 -5.42 9.00
N PRO A 106 5.84 -5.09 7.73
CA PRO A 106 5.26 -6.05 6.80
C PRO A 106 6.23 -7.19 6.47
N ALA A 107 5.74 -8.42 6.57
CA ALA A 107 6.56 -9.62 6.41
C ALA A 107 7.06 -9.85 4.98
N ILE A 108 6.34 -9.34 3.98
CA ILE A 108 6.68 -9.57 2.57
C ILE A 108 7.77 -8.61 2.09
N ASN A 109 7.89 -7.41 2.68
CA ASN A 109 8.95 -6.48 2.31
C ASN A 109 10.32 -7.10 2.54
N THR A 110 11.24 -6.86 1.60
CA THR A 110 12.60 -7.36 1.77
C THR A 110 13.33 -6.53 2.81
N ARG A 111 14.29 -7.16 3.49
CA ARG A 111 15.12 -6.50 4.49
C ARG A 111 15.90 -5.32 3.88
N ASP A 112 16.37 -5.48 2.65
CA ASP A 112 17.14 -4.44 1.98
C ASP A 112 16.28 -3.22 1.65
N GLU A 113 15.06 -3.43 1.19
CA GLU A 113 14.10 -2.34 0.99
C GLU A 113 13.83 -1.58 2.28
N TYR A 114 13.63 -2.31 3.36
CA TYR A 114 13.38 -1.75 4.68
C TYR A 114 14.53 -0.86 5.13
N LYS A 115 15.76 -1.35 5.05
CA LYS A 115 16.97 -0.59 5.43
C LYS A 115 17.16 0.65 4.58
N SER A 116 17.03 0.51 3.27
CA SER A 116 17.20 1.63 2.32
C SER A 116 16.23 2.76 2.64
N ARG A 117 14.96 2.45 2.85
CA ARG A 117 13.93 3.44 3.13
C ARG A 117 14.10 4.07 4.50
N THR A 118 14.49 3.30 5.50
CA THR A 118 14.74 3.80 6.84
C THR A 118 15.90 4.81 6.86
N LEU A 119 16.94 4.56 6.08
CA LEU A 119 18.08 5.46 5.95
C LEU A 119 17.74 6.76 5.22
N THR A 120 16.73 6.75 4.38
CA THR A 120 16.27 7.93 3.65
C THR A 120 15.59 8.94 4.58
N ILE A 121 15.03 8.49 5.69
CA ILE A 121 14.37 9.35 6.67
C ILE A 121 15.38 9.82 7.68
N LYS A 122 15.82 11.08 7.53
CA LYS A 122 16.65 11.76 8.53
C LYS A 122 15.72 12.62 9.39
N TRP A 123 15.61 12.22 10.62
CA TRP A 123 14.83 12.97 11.61
C TRP A 123 15.63 14.16 12.13
#